data_73ba7e3a3454be3be28739218b97caa9
#
_entry.id   73ba7e3a3454be3be28739218b97caa9
#
_cell.length_a   1.000
_cell.length_b   1.000
_cell.length_c   1.000
_cell.angle_alpha   90.00
_cell.angle_beta   90.00
_cell.angle_gamma   90.00
#
_symmetry.space_group_name_H-M   'P 1'
#
loop_
_entity.id
_entity.type
_entity.pdbx_description
1 polymer ?
#
loop_
_entity_poly.entity_id
_entity_poly.type
_entity_poly.pdbx_seq_one_letter_code
_entity_poly.pdbx_strand_id
1 'polypeptide(L)'
;MRIPSLHPRFLAAIVVLATVVPAAAQQDAANIGTKLLADAAIKEAVEVIKAAEPQTIEDQVRLCEVEAPPFKETKRAEVYARMFREAGLQNVRIDKVGNVLGDRPGMQPRPRLVFTAHLDTVFPEGTDVKVKREGTLLKGPGIGDDCRGLAVVLAVIRAMNQAKIQTPGPITFVGTVGEEGLGDLRGVKYLFNEGMKGQIDRFVSIDGTGLGITHIAVGSLRYRVTFKGPGGHSYGAFGLSNPMHALGRAVATISQFEVPADPKTTFNVGRMGGGTSVNAIPFDAWFEMDMRSASPSALQALDAKFHRAVDDAVKAEDGRWSKNVLSVDKALVGNRPAGQTAANAPIVQAAVSVTRALGFPVTLDEGSTDSNIPMNLGIPAITIDGGGRGRGAHALDEQFDSTNSFQGSQRALLLAIALAQQ
;
A
#
# COMPACT_ATOMS: atom_id res chain seq x y z
N MET A 1 -42.50 -17.05 -42.21
CA MET A 1 -42.62 -17.30 -40.78
C MET A 1 -41.27 -17.85 -40.30
N ARG A 2 -40.39 -17.02 -39.76
CA ARG A 2 -39.07 -17.45 -39.24
C ARG A 2 -39.08 -17.22 -37.73
N ILE A 3 -38.81 -18.28 -36.97
CA ILE A 3 -38.75 -18.29 -35.50
C ILE A 3 -37.36 -17.77 -35.09
N PRO A 4 -37.22 -16.81 -34.16
CA PRO A 4 -35.93 -16.39 -33.67
C PRO A 4 -35.41 -17.37 -32.61
N SER A 5 -34.15 -17.77 -32.77
CA SER A 5 -33.41 -18.62 -31.84
C SER A 5 -33.07 -17.87 -30.55
N LEU A 6 -33.54 -18.37 -29.41
CA LEU A 6 -33.12 -17.93 -28.06
C LEU A 6 -31.73 -18.52 -27.77
N HIS A 7 -30.78 -17.64 -27.52
CA HIS A 7 -29.48 -18.04 -26.97
C HIS A 7 -29.58 -18.09 -25.44
N PRO A 8 -29.10 -19.15 -24.77
CA PRO A 8 -29.07 -19.18 -23.31
C PRO A 8 -27.95 -18.27 -22.79
N ARG A 9 -28.32 -17.29 -21.95
CA ARG A 9 -27.40 -16.54 -21.16
C ARG A 9 -26.93 -17.39 -19.98
N PHE A 10 -25.66 -17.83 -20.01
CA PHE A 10 -25.03 -18.43 -18.84
C PHE A 10 -24.76 -17.34 -17.80
N LEU A 11 -25.52 -17.33 -16.71
CA LEU A 11 -25.14 -16.66 -15.47
C LEU A 11 -24.04 -17.51 -14.81
N ALA A 12 -22.81 -17.04 -14.83
CA ALA A 12 -21.74 -17.59 -14.01
C ALA A 12 -21.98 -17.12 -12.56
N ALA A 13 -22.50 -18.01 -11.72
CA ALA A 13 -22.54 -17.81 -10.28
C ALA A 13 -21.11 -17.91 -9.73
N ILE A 14 -20.55 -16.81 -9.27
CA ILE A 14 -19.29 -16.80 -8.51
C ILE A 14 -19.62 -17.38 -7.13
N VAL A 15 -19.29 -18.66 -6.92
CA VAL A 15 -19.34 -19.30 -5.62
C VAL A 15 -18.10 -18.85 -4.85
N VAL A 16 -18.25 -17.90 -3.94
CA VAL A 16 -17.23 -17.58 -2.94
C VAL A 16 -17.18 -18.75 -1.95
N LEU A 17 -16.22 -19.65 -2.13
CA LEU A 17 -15.93 -20.69 -1.14
C LEU A 17 -15.31 -20.01 0.08
N ALA A 18 -16.12 -19.71 1.08
CA ALA A 18 -15.63 -19.37 2.41
C ALA A 18 -14.90 -20.60 2.98
N THR A 19 -13.57 -20.57 3.01
CA THR A 19 -12.78 -21.60 3.68
C THR A 19 -13.06 -21.52 5.17
N VAL A 20 -13.79 -22.49 5.70
CA VAL A 20 -14.03 -22.62 7.15
C VAL A 20 -12.72 -23.05 7.79
N VAL A 21 -12.07 -22.12 8.51
CA VAL A 21 -10.86 -22.42 9.30
C VAL A 21 -11.26 -23.33 10.47
N PRO A 22 -10.57 -24.44 10.72
CA PRO A 22 -10.85 -25.31 11.85
C PRO A 22 -10.76 -24.56 13.18
N ALA A 23 -11.72 -24.81 14.08
CA ALA A 23 -11.75 -24.15 15.40
C ALA A 23 -10.45 -24.30 16.21
N ALA A 24 -9.76 -25.44 16.07
CA ALA A 24 -8.46 -25.68 16.69
C ALA A 24 -7.37 -24.71 16.22
N ALA A 25 -7.31 -24.40 14.91
CA ALA A 25 -6.34 -23.46 14.37
C ALA A 25 -6.61 -22.02 14.84
N GLN A 26 -7.87 -21.65 15.02
CA GLN A 26 -8.24 -20.35 15.60
C GLN A 26 -7.84 -20.24 17.08
N GLN A 27 -8.06 -21.30 17.85
CA GLN A 27 -7.67 -21.36 19.29
C GLN A 27 -6.14 -21.29 19.45
N ASP A 28 -5.38 -21.98 18.60
CA ASP A 28 -3.91 -21.94 18.61
C ASP A 28 -3.37 -20.56 18.26
N ALA A 29 -3.92 -19.89 17.27
CA ALA A 29 -3.56 -18.53 16.92
C ALA A 29 -3.87 -17.53 18.05
N ALA A 30 -5.00 -17.68 18.73
CA ALA A 30 -5.41 -16.80 19.82
C ALA A 30 -4.49 -16.87 21.06
N ASN A 31 -3.73 -17.95 21.24
CA ASN A 31 -2.84 -18.15 22.37
C ASN A 31 -1.33 -18.12 22.00
N ILE A 32 -1.01 -17.89 20.73
CA ILE A 32 0.37 -18.02 20.24
C ILE A 32 1.34 -17.07 20.93
N GLY A 33 0.94 -15.82 21.22
CA GLY A 33 1.79 -14.84 21.87
C GLY A 33 2.28 -15.29 23.25
N THR A 34 1.38 -15.81 24.08
CA THR A 34 1.72 -16.35 25.42
C THR A 34 2.60 -17.59 25.30
N LYS A 35 2.32 -18.49 24.34
CA LYS A 35 3.15 -19.67 24.09
C LYS A 35 4.58 -19.28 23.71
N LEU A 36 4.75 -18.29 22.81
CA LEU A 36 6.07 -17.82 22.38
C LEU A 36 6.84 -17.19 23.52
N LEU A 37 6.24 -16.35 24.34
CA LEU A 37 6.89 -15.71 25.50
C LEU A 37 7.23 -16.70 26.65
N ALA A 38 6.73 -17.93 26.62
CA ALA A 38 7.15 -19.00 27.53
C ALA A 38 8.50 -19.60 27.12
N ASP A 39 8.94 -19.45 25.84
CA ASP A 39 10.24 -19.87 25.36
C ASP A 39 11.33 -18.87 25.77
N ALA A 40 12.37 -19.34 26.45
CA ALA A 40 13.43 -18.50 26.99
C ALA A 40 14.23 -17.77 25.90
N ALA A 41 14.51 -18.43 24.77
CA ALA A 41 15.26 -17.84 23.65
C ALA A 41 14.43 -16.74 22.95
N ILE A 42 13.12 -16.94 22.79
CA ILE A 42 12.23 -15.94 22.25
C ILE A 42 12.10 -14.75 23.19
N LYS A 43 11.95 -14.99 24.48
CA LYS A 43 11.93 -13.94 25.50
C LYS A 43 13.21 -13.12 25.51
N GLU A 44 14.36 -13.78 25.41
CA GLU A 44 15.67 -13.11 25.25
C GLU A 44 15.70 -12.24 23.98
N ALA A 45 15.23 -12.76 22.85
CA ALA A 45 15.17 -12.00 21.59
C ALA A 45 14.29 -10.74 21.69
N VAL A 46 13.22 -10.77 22.44
CA VAL A 46 12.37 -9.61 22.72
C VAL A 46 13.14 -8.54 23.53
N GLU A 47 13.96 -8.94 24.48
CA GLU A 47 14.83 -7.99 25.22
C GLU A 47 15.99 -7.47 24.35
N VAL A 48 16.55 -8.31 23.48
CA VAL A 48 17.56 -7.89 22.48
C VAL A 48 17.04 -6.79 21.59
N ILE A 49 15.80 -6.90 21.09
CA ILE A 49 15.13 -5.84 20.30
C ILE A 49 15.12 -4.52 21.07
N LYS A 50 14.73 -4.54 22.33
CA LYS A 50 14.66 -3.33 23.17
C LYS A 50 16.04 -2.71 23.38
N ALA A 51 17.03 -3.52 23.67
CA ALA A 51 18.41 -3.07 23.86
C ALA A 51 19.03 -2.52 22.58
N ALA A 52 18.64 -3.06 21.42
CA ALA A 52 19.16 -2.67 20.10
C ALA A 52 18.39 -1.48 19.47
N GLU A 53 17.39 -0.92 20.14
CA GLU A 53 16.60 0.20 19.57
C GLU A 53 17.45 1.40 19.15
N PRO A 54 18.52 1.83 19.85
CA PRO A 54 19.41 2.88 19.36
C PRO A 54 19.98 2.58 17.97
N GLN A 55 20.38 1.32 17.70
CA GLN A 55 20.85 0.90 16.39
C GLN A 55 19.73 0.89 15.34
N THR A 56 18.53 0.50 15.73
CA THR A 56 17.35 0.54 14.85
C THR A 56 17.05 1.98 14.42
N ILE A 57 17.17 2.94 15.32
CA ILE A 57 17.00 4.37 15.01
C ILE A 57 18.11 4.87 14.07
N GLU A 58 19.36 4.45 14.26
CA GLU A 58 20.46 4.81 13.34
C GLU A 58 20.23 4.23 11.94
N ASP A 59 19.75 2.99 11.84
CA ASP A 59 19.38 2.40 10.56
C ASP A 59 18.22 3.13 9.88
N GLN A 60 17.20 3.52 10.65
CA GLN A 60 16.07 4.32 10.18
C GLN A 60 16.55 5.65 9.57
N VAL A 61 17.41 6.39 10.28
CA VAL A 61 17.97 7.64 9.80
C VAL A 61 18.84 7.43 8.57
N ARG A 62 19.74 6.43 8.60
CA ARG A 62 20.62 6.09 7.47
C ARG A 62 19.84 5.79 6.20
N LEU A 63 18.75 5.04 6.30
CA LEU A 63 17.88 4.70 5.16
C LEU A 63 17.11 5.93 4.69
N CYS A 64 16.60 6.72 5.61
CA CYS A 64 15.82 7.91 5.29
C CYS A 64 16.64 8.96 4.54
N GLU A 65 17.89 9.15 4.91
CA GLU A 65 18.81 10.10 4.25
C GLU A 65 19.29 9.65 2.86
N VAL A 66 18.80 8.53 2.34
CA VAL A 66 18.98 8.12 0.94
C VAL A 66 17.69 8.40 0.18
N GLU A 67 17.73 9.34 -0.77
CA GLU A 67 16.57 9.66 -1.60
C GLU A 67 15.99 8.40 -2.27
N ALA A 68 14.66 8.28 -2.23
CA ALA A 68 13.93 7.21 -2.91
C ALA A 68 12.60 7.75 -3.47
N PRO A 69 12.64 8.70 -4.40
CA PRO A 69 11.44 9.23 -5.03
C PRO A 69 10.75 8.13 -5.86
N PRO A 70 9.45 8.28 -6.15
CA PRO A 70 8.72 7.29 -6.93
C PRO A 70 9.43 6.97 -8.25
N PHE A 71 9.57 5.69 -8.58
CA PHE A 71 10.29 5.13 -9.74
C PHE A 71 11.82 5.34 -9.73
N LYS A 72 12.42 5.87 -8.67
CA LYS A 72 13.86 6.13 -8.54
C LYS A 72 14.46 5.58 -7.23
N GLU A 73 13.95 4.47 -6.77
CA GLU A 73 14.30 3.84 -5.49
C GLU A 73 15.67 3.13 -5.51
N THR A 74 16.31 3.03 -6.66
CA THR A 74 17.53 2.22 -6.87
C THR A 74 18.62 2.47 -5.83
N LYS A 75 18.90 3.75 -5.49
CA LYS A 75 19.94 4.09 -4.51
C LYS A 75 19.65 3.50 -3.12
N ARG A 76 18.41 3.64 -2.65
CA ARG A 76 17.98 3.09 -1.35
C ARG A 76 17.93 1.57 -1.40
N ALA A 77 17.47 0.99 -2.51
CA ALA A 77 17.46 -0.46 -2.72
C ALA A 77 18.89 -1.07 -2.62
N GLU A 78 19.88 -0.44 -3.23
CA GLU A 78 21.28 -0.90 -3.13
C GLU A 78 21.83 -0.83 -1.69
N VAL A 79 21.49 0.24 -0.96
CA VAL A 79 21.86 0.37 0.47
C VAL A 79 21.17 -0.72 1.27
N TYR A 80 19.87 -0.93 1.07
CA TYR A 80 19.11 -1.93 1.80
C TYR A 80 19.57 -3.35 1.51
N ALA A 81 19.92 -3.66 0.25
CA ALA A 81 20.50 -4.96 -0.13
C ALA A 81 21.85 -5.22 0.57
N ARG A 82 22.70 -4.19 0.75
CA ARG A 82 23.93 -4.35 1.57
C ARG A 82 23.58 -4.64 3.02
N MET A 83 22.64 -3.89 3.61
CA MET A 83 22.23 -4.11 5.00
C MET A 83 21.61 -5.49 5.22
N PHE A 84 20.90 -6.06 4.24
CA PHE A 84 20.40 -7.44 4.29
C PHE A 84 21.55 -8.47 4.31
N ARG A 85 22.60 -8.25 3.49
CA ARG A 85 23.78 -9.14 3.51
C ARG A 85 24.53 -9.04 4.84
N GLU A 86 24.73 -7.82 5.35
CA GLU A 86 25.36 -7.55 6.66
C GLU A 86 24.55 -8.18 7.81
N ALA A 87 23.22 -8.20 7.69
CA ALA A 87 22.33 -8.87 8.64
C ALA A 87 22.28 -10.41 8.49
N GLY A 88 23.00 -11.00 7.51
CA GLY A 88 23.16 -12.44 7.35
C GLY A 88 22.05 -13.15 6.57
N LEU A 89 21.23 -12.43 5.81
CA LEU A 89 20.26 -13.06 4.91
C LEU A 89 20.95 -13.75 3.73
N GLN A 90 20.36 -14.85 3.28
CA GLN A 90 20.80 -15.61 2.10
C GLN A 90 20.10 -15.09 0.84
N ASN A 91 20.68 -15.40 -0.34
CA ASN A 91 20.10 -15.10 -1.66
C ASN A 91 19.66 -13.63 -1.80
N VAL A 92 20.41 -12.69 -1.23
CA VAL A 92 20.08 -11.27 -1.31
C VAL A 92 20.20 -10.78 -2.75
N ARG A 93 19.09 -10.30 -3.28
CA ARG A 93 18.95 -9.86 -4.68
C ARG A 93 18.06 -8.65 -4.81
N ILE A 94 18.24 -7.92 -5.89
CA ILE A 94 17.30 -6.90 -6.36
C ILE A 94 16.60 -7.50 -7.58
N ASP A 95 15.28 -7.53 -7.57
CA ASP A 95 14.52 -8.08 -8.69
C ASP A 95 14.40 -7.09 -9.86
N LYS A 96 13.75 -7.51 -10.95
CA LYS A 96 13.67 -6.71 -12.19
C LYS A 96 12.84 -5.43 -12.07
N VAL A 97 12.02 -5.27 -11.02
CA VAL A 97 11.24 -4.05 -10.76
C VAL A 97 11.86 -3.17 -9.67
N GLY A 98 12.90 -3.69 -8.97
CA GLY A 98 13.64 -2.96 -7.96
C GLY A 98 13.39 -3.39 -6.51
N ASN A 99 12.53 -4.39 -6.23
CA ASN A 99 12.38 -4.91 -4.88
C ASN A 99 13.69 -5.54 -4.41
N VAL A 100 14.02 -5.35 -3.14
CA VAL A 100 15.14 -6.01 -2.47
C VAL A 100 14.62 -7.23 -1.72
N LEU A 101 15.11 -8.41 -2.04
CA LEU A 101 14.72 -9.64 -1.36
C LEU A 101 15.91 -10.27 -0.65
N GLY A 102 15.67 -10.87 0.50
CA GLY A 102 16.64 -11.69 1.22
C GLY A 102 15.92 -12.84 1.92
N ASP A 103 16.49 -14.05 1.85
CA ASP A 103 15.86 -15.26 2.35
C ASP A 103 16.48 -15.68 3.68
N ARG A 104 15.65 -16.04 4.64
CA ARG A 104 15.98 -16.74 5.86
C ARG A 104 15.40 -18.15 5.79
N PRO A 105 16.22 -19.20 5.69
CA PRO A 105 15.74 -20.56 5.58
C PRO A 105 14.92 -21.01 6.78
N GLY A 106 13.90 -21.81 6.54
CA GLY A 106 13.19 -22.59 7.55
C GLY A 106 13.66 -24.06 7.56
N MET A 107 13.19 -24.82 8.52
CA MET A 107 13.43 -26.27 8.60
C MET A 107 12.62 -27.05 7.54
N GLN A 108 11.53 -26.47 7.07
CA GLN A 108 10.63 -27.00 6.05
C GLN A 108 10.48 -25.97 4.92
N PRO A 109 10.09 -26.37 3.70
CA PRO A 109 9.91 -25.44 2.59
C PRO A 109 8.68 -24.53 2.72
N ARG A 110 7.73 -24.88 3.59
CA ARG A 110 6.49 -24.16 3.86
C ARG A 110 6.09 -24.25 5.34
N PRO A 111 5.23 -23.33 5.83
CA PRO A 111 4.67 -22.17 5.13
C PRO A 111 5.74 -21.10 4.85
N ARG A 112 5.69 -20.44 3.69
CA ARG A 112 6.55 -19.30 3.39
C ARG A 112 5.86 -18.00 3.81
N LEU A 113 6.47 -17.31 4.74
CA LEU A 113 6.10 -15.97 5.13
C LEU A 113 6.90 -14.95 4.30
N VAL A 114 6.22 -13.95 3.75
CA VAL A 114 6.85 -12.74 3.21
C VAL A 114 6.61 -11.60 4.19
N PHE A 115 7.69 -10.90 4.57
CA PHE A 115 7.69 -9.82 5.55
C PHE A 115 8.31 -8.57 4.93
N THR A 116 7.52 -7.48 4.77
CA THR A 116 7.91 -6.35 3.93
C THR A 116 7.87 -5.01 4.65
N ALA A 117 8.58 -4.04 4.05
CA ALA A 117 8.44 -2.60 4.26
C ALA A 117 8.74 -1.91 2.92
N HIS A 118 8.21 -0.72 2.65
CA HIS A 118 8.45 -0.11 1.34
C HIS A 118 9.65 0.84 1.30
N LEU A 119 10.31 0.89 0.14
CA LEU A 119 11.53 1.66 -0.07
C LEU A 119 11.27 3.10 -0.50
N ASP A 120 10.19 3.34 -1.23
CA ASP A 120 9.88 4.64 -1.80
C ASP A 120 9.28 5.62 -0.79
N THR A 121 9.17 6.86 -1.20
CA THR A 121 8.48 7.94 -0.50
C THR A 121 7.67 8.74 -1.51
N VAL A 122 6.75 9.58 -1.04
CA VAL A 122 5.97 10.50 -1.90
C VAL A 122 6.80 11.68 -2.43
N PHE A 123 8.01 11.89 -1.93
CA PHE A 123 8.78 13.11 -2.17
C PHE A 123 9.52 13.06 -3.50
N PRO A 124 9.51 14.17 -4.29
CA PRO A 124 10.21 14.22 -5.57
C PRO A 124 11.73 14.23 -5.39
N GLU A 125 12.44 13.90 -6.46
CA GLU A 125 13.90 13.99 -6.53
C GLU A 125 14.40 15.40 -6.20
N GLY A 126 15.50 15.49 -5.46
CA GLY A 126 16.09 16.75 -4.97
C GLY A 126 15.45 17.30 -3.69
N THR A 127 14.52 16.55 -3.08
CA THR A 127 14.02 16.89 -1.74
C THR A 127 15.15 16.72 -0.72
N ASP A 128 15.32 17.70 0.19
CA ASP A 128 16.25 17.56 1.31
C ASP A 128 15.72 16.51 2.29
N VAL A 129 16.35 15.34 2.30
CA VAL A 129 16.01 14.20 3.15
C VAL A 129 16.84 14.09 4.42
N LYS A 130 17.58 15.16 4.78
CA LYS A 130 18.37 15.17 6.00
C LYS A 130 17.49 15.14 7.25
N VAL A 131 17.82 14.23 8.16
CA VAL A 131 17.07 14.03 9.40
C VAL A 131 17.61 14.93 10.49
N LYS A 132 16.74 15.77 11.04
CA LYS A 132 17.03 16.59 12.23
C LYS A 132 16.61 15.85 13.49
N ARG A 133 17.46 15.89 14.53
CA ARG A 133 17.22 15.20 15.81
C ARG A 133 17.05 16.20 16.94
N GLU A 134 15.97 16.04 17.71
CA GLU A 134 15.68 16.84 18.90
C GLU A 134 15.27 15.88 20.03
N GLY A 135 16.25 15.34 20.78
CA GLY A 135 16.00 14.31 21.78
C GLY A 135 15.45 13.02 21.14
N THR A 136 14.25 12.61 21.52
CA THR A 136 13.55 11.44 20.94
C THR A 136 12.84 11.75 19.62
N LEU A 137 12.75 13.03 19.26
CA LEU A 137 12.05 13.46 18.06
C LEU A 137 13.01 13.52 16.87
N LEU A 138 12.67 12.78 15.82
CA LEU A 138 13.31 12.81 14.50
C LEU A 138 12.40 13.57 13.54
N LYS A 139 12.98 14.44 12.69
CA LYS A 139 12.24 15.23 11.69
C LYS A 139 12.89 15.07 10.33
N GLY A 140 12.13 14.66 9.35
CA GLY A 140 12.58 14.52 7.96
C GLY A 140 11.55 13.80 7.10
N PRO A 141 11.56 14.08 5.80
CA PRO A 141 10.60 13.47 4.85
C PRO A 141 10.70 11.95 4.82
N GLY A 142 9.60 11.23 5.10
CA GLY A 142 9.55 9.78 5.09
C GLY A 142 10.15 9.10 6.32
N ILE A 143 10.42 9.87 7.41
CA ILE A 143 11.08 9.30 8.60
C ILE A 143 10.22 8.24 9.30
N GLY A 144 8.90 8.37 9.27
CA GLY A 144 7.95 7.38 9.76
C GLY A 144 7.47 6.45 8.63
N ASP A 145 7.23 7.02 7.48
CA ASP A 145 6.62 6.42 6.30
C ASP A 145 7.62 6.35 5.12
N ASP A 146 8.36 5.22 4.88
CA ASP A 146 8.36 4.00 5.68
C ASP A 146 9.80 3.62 6.12
N CYS A 147 10.65 4.64 6.39
CA CYS A 147 12.00 4.38 6.91
C CYS A 147 11.96 3.61 8.23
N ARG A 148 10.87 3.79 9.02
CA ARG A 148 10.65 3.02 10.25
C ARG A 148 10.42 1.55 9.97
N GLY A 149 9.54 1.19 9.06
CA GLY A 149 9.28 -0.20 8.69
C GLY A 149 10.54 -0.90 8.18
N LEU A 150 11.31 -0.24 7.31
CA LEU A 150 12.59 -0.78 6.83
C LEU A 150 13.57 -1.10 7.97
N ALA A 151 13.67 -0.21 8.97
CA ALA A 151 14.55 -0.42 10.12
C ALA A 151 14.03 -1.54 11.04
N VAL A 152 12.71 -1.65 11.23
CA VAL A 152 12.09 -2.74 12.00
C VAL A 152 12.36 -4.10 11.38
N VAL A 153 12.28 -4.22 10.05
CA VAL A 153 12.66 -5.46 9.34
C VAL A 153 14.09 -5.88 9.68
N LEU A 154 15.05 -4.95 9.65
CA LEU A 154 16.46 -5.23 10.01
C LEU A 154 16.61 -5.63 11.48
N ALA A 155 15.90 -4.98 12.39
CA ALA A 155 15.92 -5.32 13.81
C ALA A 155 15.41 -6.75 14.05
N VAL A 156 14.32 -7.15 13.40
CA VAL A 156 13.78 -8.52 13.47
C VAL A 156 14.80 -9.55 12.99
N ILE A 157 15.45 -9.32 11.83
CA ILE A 157 16.45 -10.23 11.27
C ILE A 157 17.61 -10.43 12.25
N ARG A 158 18.16 -9.33 12.78
CA ARG A 158 19.30 -9.37 13.72
C ARG A 158 18.94 -10.07 15.02
N ALA A 159 17.78 -9.77 15.60
CA ALA A 159 17.33 -10.41 16.84
C ALA A 159 17.14 -11.93 16.67
N MET A 160 16.51 -12.35 15.57
CA MET A 160 16.36 -13.78 15.25
C MET A 160 17.72 -14.48 15.10
N ASN A 161 18.70 -13.81 14.49
CA ASN A 161 20.04 -14.39 14.30
C ASN A 161 20.83 -14.43 15.62
N GLN A 162 20.80 -13.38 16.42
CA GLN A 162 21.49 -13.31 17.70
C GLN A 162 20.97 -14.37 18.68
N ALA A 163 19.65 -14.52 18.76
CA ALA A 163 19.01 -15.54 19.61
C ALA A 163 18.97 -16.93 18.95
N LYS A 164 19.55 -17.11 17.75
CA LYS A 164 19.60 -18.37 16.99
C LYS A 164 18.23 -19.03 16.81
N ILE A 165 17.19 -18.23 16.66
CA ILE A 165 15.82 -18.72 16.50
C ILE A 165 15.70 -19.46 15.18
N GLN A 166 15.24 -20.71 15.23
CA GLN A 166 14.88 -21.51 14.05
C GLN A 166 13.37 -21.45 13.84
N THR A 167 12.94 -21.31 12.59
CA THR A 167 11.51 -21.34 12.23
C THR A 167 11.19 -22.57 11.39
N PRO A 168 10.02 -23.19 11.55
CA PRO A 168 9.58 -24.27 10.68
C PRO A 168 9.58 -23.86 9.22
N GLY A 169 8.87 -22.79 8.87
CA GLY A 169 8.83 -22.26 7.50
C GLY A 169 9.89 -21.19 7.24
N PRO A 170 10.28 -20.96 5.98
CA PRO A 170 11.19 -19.90 5.60
C PRO A 170 10.49 -18.52 5.66
N ILE A 171 11.31 -17.49 5.89
CA ILE A 171 10.88 -16.09 5.82
C ILE A 171 11.65 -15.40 4.70
N THR A 172 10.96 -14.81 3.75
CA THR A 172 11.55 -13.90 2.77
C THR A 172 11.28 -12.46 3.23
N PHE A 173 12.33 -11.73 3.55
CA PHE A 173 12.26 -10.30 3.88
C PHE A 173 12.37 -9.49 2.59
N VAL A 174 11.55 -8.44 2.46
CA VAL A 174 11.49 -7.66 1.21
C VAL A 174 11.43 -6.17 1.52
N GLY A 175 12.27 -5.38 0.80
CA GLY A 175 12.05 -3.96 0.61
C GLY A 175 11.29 -3.76 -0.70
N THR A 176 10.04 -3.36 -0.66
CA THR A 176 9.18 -3.20 -1.83
C THR A 176 9.36 -1.84 -2.47
N VAL A 177 9.07 -1.71 -3.77
CA VAL A 177 9.12 -0.46 -4.52
C VAL A 177 7.73 -0.05 -5.01
N GLY A 178 7.50 1.27 -5.06
CA GLY A 178 6.27 1.82 -5.64
C GLY A 178 5.03 1.51 -4.81
N GLU A 179 5.15 1.53 -3.49
CA GLU A 179 3.99 1.54 -2.61
C GLU A 179 3.25 2.85 -2.81
N GLU A 180 3.95 3.96 -2.92
CA GLU A 180 3.40 5.29 -2.87
C GLU A 180 2.81 5.79 -4.21
N GLY A 181 1.75 6.58 -4.09
CA GLY A 181 1.20 7.41 -5.16
C GLY A 181 0.96 6.67 -6.47
N LEU A 182 1.63 7.14 -7.53
CA LEU A 182 1.56 6.55 -8.87
C LEU A 182 2.44 5.30 -9.04
N GLY A 183 3.21 4.92 -8.03
CA GLY A 183 3.92 3.64 -7.97
C GLY A 183 2.97 2.45 -7.99
N ASP A 184 1.74 2.65 -7.51
CA ASP A 184 0.58 1.76 -7.71
C ASP A 184 0.84 0.32 -7.27
N LEU A 185 1.57 0.16 -6.14
CA LEU A 185 1.93 -1.14 -5.57
C LEU A 185 2.73 -2.03 -6.56
N ARG A 186 3.52 -1.45 -7.47
CA ARG A 186 4.17 -2.22 -8.55
C ARG A 186 5.10 -3.31 -8.04
N GLY A 187 5.76 -3.06 -6.89
CA GLY A 187 6.66 -4.03 -6.27
C GLY A 187 5.92 -5.27 -5.81
N VAL A 188 4.89 -5.11 -4.99
CA VAL A 188 4.11 -6.23 -4.49
C VAL A 188 3.28 -6.89 -5.60
N LYS A 189 2.74 -6.13 -6.56
CA LYS A 189 2.09 -6.71 -7.75
C LYS A 189 3.03 -7.65 -8.50
N TYR A 190 4.30 -7.25 -8.68
CA TYR A 190 5.29 -8.09 -9.30
C TYR A 190 5.59 -9.35 -8.49
N LEU A 191 5.72 -9.25 -7.17
CA LEU A 191 5.96 -10.43 -6.30
C LEU A 191 4.86 -11.48 -6.49
N PHE A 192 3.60 -11.09 -6.48
CA PHE A 192 2.48 -12.03 -6.56
C PHE A 192 2.18 -12.52 -7.99
N ASN A 193 2.40 -11.69 -9.00
CA ASN A 193 2.10 -12.05 -10.39
C ASN A 193 3.23 -12.83 -11.08
N GLU A 194 4.50 -12.58 -10.70
CA GLU A 194 5.67 -13.11 -11.38
C GLU A 194 6.76 -13.61 -10.41
N GLY A 195 7.35 -12.70 -9.61
CA GLY A 195 8.59 -12.92 -8.87
C GLY A 195 8.56 -14.08 -7.87
N MET A 196 7.45 -14.22 -7.14
CA MET A 196 7.21 -15.28 -6.16
C MET A 196 5.82 -15.91 -6.33
N LYS A 197 5.29 -15.89 -7.55
CA LYS A 197 3.95 -16.42 -7.86
C LYS A 197 3.74 -17.83 -7.32
N GLY A 198 2.67 -18.02 -6.51
CA GLY A 198 2.32 -19.32 -5.92
C GLY A 198 3.26 -19.80 -4.82
N GLN A 199 4.22 -18.98 -4.39
CA GLN A 199 5.19 -19.33 -3.35
C GLN A 199 4.91 -18.67 -2.01
N ILE A 200 3.98 -17.72 -1.93
CA ILE A 200 3.68 -16.93 -0.72
C ILE A 200 2.45 -17.51 -0.05
N ASP A 201 2.59 -17.98 1.18
CA ASP A 201 1.49 -18.52 1.97
C ASP A 201 0.89 -17.47 2.92
N ARG A 202 1.72 -16.51 3.39
CA ARG A 202 1.34 -15.42 4.29
C ARG A 202 2.16 -14.18 3.98
N PHE A 203 1.55 -13.03 4.23
CA PHE A 203 2.18 -11.76 3.94
C PHE A 203 1.96 -10.78 5.09
N VAL A 204 3.02 -10.09 5.50
CA VAL A 204 2.95 -9.00 6.48
C VAL A 204 3.72 -7.81 5.92
N SER A 205 3.07 -6.66 5.81
CA SER A 205 3.74 -5.39 5.61
C SER A 205 3.96 -4.69 6.96
N ILE A 206 5.10 -4.05 7.13
CA ILE A 206 5.29 -3.06 8.17
C ILE A 206 5.20 -1.72 7.49
N ASP A 207 4.23 -0.89 7.90
CA ASP A 207 3.95 0.38 7.26
C ASP A 207 3.20 1.27 8.24
N GLY A 208 3.73 2.47 8.46
CA GLY A 208 3.19 3.41 9.43
C GLY A 208 3.80 3.34 10.84
N THR A 209 3.29 4.19 11.71
CA THR A 209 3.78 4.39 13.08
C THR A 209 2.68 4.12 14.09
N GLY A 210 3.06 3.63 15.29
CA GLY A 210 2.11 3.19 16.31
C GLY A 210 2.07 1.69 16.47
N LEU A 211 0.90 1.15 16.84
CA LEU A 211 0.68 -0.28 17.11
C LEU A 211 -0.63 -0.82 16.47
N GLY A 212 -1.13 -0.17 15.41
CA GLY A 212 -2.28 -0.62 14.63
C GLY A 212 -2.05 -1.94 13.90
N ILE A 213 -3.13 -2.61 13.55
CA ILE A 213 -3.17 -3.83 12.74
C ILE A 213 -4.19 -3.59 11.63
N THR A 214 -3.72 -3.29 10.42
CA THR A 214 -4.57 -3.11 9.25
C THR A 214 -4.92 -4.46 8.66
N HIS A 215 -6.20 -4.79 8.66
CA HIS A 215 -6.72 -6.04 8.11
C HIS A 215 -7.80 -5.85 7.04
N ILE A 216 -8.17 -4.59 6.77
CA ILE A 216 -9.07 -4.18 5.69
C ILE A 216 -8.27 -3.28 4.74
N ALA A 217 -8.19 -3.68 3.49
CA ALA A 217 -7.49 -2.96 2.43
C ALA A 217 -8.44 -2.01 1.70
N VAL A 218 -8.19 -0.71 1.84
CA VAL A 218 -8.93 0.33 1.10
C VAL A 218 -8.44 0.36 -0.34
N GLY A 219 -9.32 0.01 -1.29
CA GLY A 219 -9.02 0.09 -2.71
C GLY A 219 -9.06 1.52 -3.25
N SER A 220 -8.33 1.76 -4.34
CA SER A 220 -8.38 3.04 -5.04
C SER A 220 -8.34 2.87 -6.56
N LEU A 221 -9.06 3.75 -7.26
CA LEU A 221 -8.97 3.95 -8.70
C LEU A 221 -8.53 5.38 -8.96
N ARG A 222 -7.46 5.55 -9.73
CA ARG A 222 -6.91 6.85 -10.08
C ARG A 222 -6.91 7.04 -11.58
N TYR A 223 -7.48 8.14 -12.03
CA TYR A 223 -7.58 8.46 -13.45
C TYR A 223 -6.92 9.79 -13.76
N ARG A 224 -6.24 9.83 -14.91
CA ARG A 224 -5.95 11.06 -15.63
C ARG A 224 -6.91 11.16 -16.81
N VAL A 225 -7.78 12.18 -16.76
CA VAL A 225 -8.76 12.47 -17.81
C VAL A 225 -8.22 13.59 -18.67
N THR A 226 -8.12 13.37 -19.99
CA THR A 226 -7.65 14.39 -20.92
C THR A 226 -8.70 14.63 -21.99
N PHE A 227 -9.27 15.82 -22.01
CA PHE A 227 -10.16 16.30 -23.06
C PHE A 227 -9.31 16.92 -24.16
N LYS A 228 -9.63 16.62 -25.43
CA LYS A 228 -8.92 17.15 -26.61
C LYS A 228 -9.93 17.78 -27.56
N GLY A 229 -9.51 18.85 -28.21
CA GLY A 229 -10.33 19.57 -29.17
C GLY A 229 -9.50 20.26 -30.28
N PRO A 230 -10.13 20.95 -31.23
CA PRO A 230 -9.45 21.51 -32.39
C PRO A 230 -8.52 22.69 -32.07
N GLY A 231 -8.73 23.37 -30.92
CA GLY A 231 -8.07 24.61 -30.61
C GLY A 231 -8.50 25.77 -31.54
N GLY A 232 -8.07 26.99 -31.23
CA GLY A 232 -8.37 28.13 -32.09
C GLY A 232 -8.26 29.49 -31.39
N HIS A 233 -8.39 30.57 -32.17
CA HIS A 233 -8.42 31.92 -31.64
C HIS A 233 -9.74 32.17 -30.92
N SER A 234 -9.73 32.62 -29.67
CA SER A 234 -10.92 32.72 -28.81
C SER A 234 -12.03 33.55 -29.40
N TYR A 235 -11.70 34.63 -30.12
CA TYR A 235 -12.69 35.50 -30.81
C TYR A 235 -13.01 34.97 -32.22
N GLY A 236 -12.00 34.71 -33.06
CA GLY A 236 -12.19 34.34 -34.46
C GLY A 236 -12.77 32.93 -34.66
N ALA A 237 -12.58 32.04 -33.73
CA ALA A 237 -13.11 30.67 -33.76
C ALA A 237 -14.19 30.45 -32.67
N PHE A 238 -14.82 31.54 -32.20
CA PHE A 238 -15.92 31.46 -31.26
C PHE A 238 -17.06 30.58 -31.79
N GLY A 239 -17.52 29.63 -30.96
CA GLY A 239 -18.49 28.61 -31.37
C GLY A 239 -17.89 27.24 -31.64
N LEU A 240 -16.58 27.07 -31.46
CA LEU A 240 -15.98 25.74 -31.35
C LEU A 240 -16.14 25.17 -29.93
N SER A 241 -16.32 23.86 -29.86
CA SER A 241 -16.32 23.16 -28.56
C SER A 241 -14.97 23.32 -27.87
N ASN A 242 -15.00 23.56 -26.58
CA ASN A 242 -13.83 23.90 -25.77
C ASN A 242 -13.51 22.80 -24.74
N PRO A 243 -12.35 22.13 -24.82
CA PRO A 243 -11.93 21.12 -23.86
C PRO A 243 -11.97 21.59 -22.39
N MET A 244 -11.61 22.86 -22.12
CA MET A 244 -11.62 23.42 -20.77
C MET A 244 -13.05 23.59 -20.23
N HIS A 245 -14.02 23.92 -21.10
CA HIS A 245 -15.44 23.99 -20.69
C HIS A 245 -16.00 22.59 -20.42
N ALA A 246 -15.64 21.58 -21.22
CA ALA A 246 -16.01 20.19 -20.96
C ALA A 246 -15.43 19.71 -19.63
N LEU A 247 -14.15 20.01 -19.35
CA LEU A 247 -13.49 19.71 -18.07
C LEU A 247 -14.25 20.37 -16.91
N GLY A 248 -14.56 21.67 -17.01
CA GLY A 248 -15.29 22.40 -15.98
C GLY A 248 -16.66 21.80 -15.67
N ARG A 249 -17.41 21.34 -16.71
CA ARG A 249 -18.68 20.62 -16.54
C ARG A 249 -18.50 19.28 -15.83
N ALA A 250 -17.48 18.50 -16.22
CA ALA A 250 -17.17 17.22 -15.58
C ALA A 250 -16.87 17.41 -14.10
N VAL A 251 -15.96 18.33 -13.74
CA VAL A 251 -15.57 18.60 -12.35
C VAL A 251 -16.75 19.13 -11.53
N ALA A 252 -17.59 20.01 -12.10
CA ALA A 252 -18.78 20.50 -11.43
C ALA A 252 -19.75 19.35 -11.10
N THR A 253 -19.97 18.43 -12.04
CA THR A 253 -20.81 17.25 -11.82
C THR A 253 -20.21 16.32 -10.78
N ILE A 254 -18.90 16.03 -10.88
CA ILE A 254 -18.17 15.17 -9.92
C ILE A 254 -18.26 15.74 -8.51
N SER A 255 -18.12 17.07 -8.34
CA SER A 255 -18.17 17.71 -7.03
C SER A 255 -19.49 17.54 -6.29
N GLN A 256 -20.55 17.15 -6.98
CA GLN A 256 -21.88 16.89 -6.44
C GLN A 256 -22.15 15.38 -6.20
N PHE A 257 -21.16 14.53 -6.32
CA PHE A 257 -21.38 13.10 -6.08
C PHE A 257 -21.74 12.84 -4.63
N GLU A 258 -22.80 12.10 -4.44
CA GLU A 258 -23.16 11.51 -3.17
C GLU A 258 -22.58 10.10 -3.10
N VAL A 259 -21.87 9.81 -2.02
CA VAL A 259 -21.20 8.53 -1.74
C VAL A 259 -21.58 8.00 -0.37
N PRO A 260 -21.55 6.69 -0.14
CA PRO A 260 -21.82 6.10 1.17
C PRO A 260 -20.82 6.59 2.23
N ALA A 261 -21.30 6.81 3.45
CA ALA A 261 -20.46 6.98 4.63
C ALA A 261 -20.00 5.61 5.17
N ASP A 262 -20.83 4.58 5.00
CA ASP A 262 -20.54 3.19 5.34
C ASP A 262 -21.01 2.25 4.21
N PRO A 263 -20.11 1.49 3.57
CA PRO A 263 -18.66 1.56 3.70
C PRO A 263 -18.11 2.91 3.27
N LYS A 264 -17.17 3.47 4.02
CA LYS A 264 -16.54 4.77 3.72
C LYS A 264 -16.05 4.78 2.28
N THR A 265 -16.61 5.73 1.51
CA THR A 265 -16.29 5.91 0.09
C THR A 265 -15.96 7.37 -0.13
N THR A 266 -14.89 7.64 -0.86
CA THR A 266 -14.38 9.01 -1.05
C THR A 266 -13.98 9.24 -2.50
N PHE A 267 -13.96 10.52 -2.91
CA PHE A 267 -13.42 10.93 -4.19
C PHE A 267 -12.76 12.30 -4.07
N ASN A 268 -11.80 12.58 -4.95
CA ASN A 268 -11.13 13.87 -5.01
C ASN A 268 -10.62 14.16 -6.42
N VAL A 269 -10.87 15.36 -6.93
CA VAL A 269 -10.14 15.91 -8.07
C VAL A 269 -8.98 16.73 -7.53
N GLY A 270 -7.79 16.12 -7.51
CA GLY A 270 -6.63 16.67 -6.84
C GLY A 270 -5.81 17.64 -7.69
N ARG A 271 -5.83 17.49 -9.02
CA ARG A 271 -5.05 18.30 -9.96
C ARG A 271 -5.82 18.54 -11.23
N MET A 272 -5.64 19.71 -11.85
CA MET A 272 -6.17 20.03 -13.18
C MET A 272 -5.24 21.02 -13.90
N GLY A 273 -5.32 21.03 -15.24
CA GLY A 273 -4.55 21.94 -16.06
C GLY A 273 -4.93 21.90 -17.53
N GLY A 274 -4.19 22.62 -18.36
CA GLY A 274 -4.38 22.70 -19.80
C GLY A 274 -4.39 24.11 -20.34
N GLY A 275 -4.44 24.22 -21.67
CA GLY A 275 -4.38 25.51 -22.40
C GLY A 275 -3.00 26.15 -22.41
N THR A 276 -2.82 27.13 -23.29
CA THR A 276 -1.55 27.82 -23.49
C THR A 276 -1.63 29.34 -23.36
N SER A 277 -2.82 29.92 -23.62
CA SER A 277 -3.05 31.36 -23.58
C SER A 277 -4.50 31.68 -23.30
N VAL A 278 -4.77 32.82 -22.63
CA VAL A 278 -6.11 33.29 -22.29
C VAL A 278 -6.99 33.57 -23.52
N ASN A 279 -6.39 33.93 -24.66
CA ASN A 279 -7.09 34.22 -25.91
C ASN A 279 -7.07 33.05 -26.92
N ALA A 280 -6.81 31.85 -26.46
CA ALA A 280 -6.88 30.61 -27.26
C ALA A 280 -7.94 29.65 -26.70
N ILE A 281 -8.74 29.05 -27.61
CA ILE A 281 -9.48 27.83 -27.29
C ILE A 281 -8.44 26.72 -27.17
N PRO A 282 -8.34 26.01 -26.02
CA PRO A 282 -7.27 25.05 -25.80
C PRO A 282 -7.38 23.83 -26.74
N PHE A 283 -6.23 23.21 -27.04
CA PHE A 283 -6.16 21.91 -27.71
C PHE A 283 -6.45 20.78 -26.74
N ASP A 284 -6.09 20.97 -25.46
CA ASP A 284 -6.33 20.00 -24.40
C ASP A 284 -6.64 20.68 -23.05
N ALA A 285 -7.28 19.89 -22.19
CA ALA A 285 -7.46 20.17 -20.78
C ALA A 285 -7.52 18.84 -20.04
N TRP A 286 -7.02 18.78 -18.81
CA TRP A 286 -6.95 17.53 -18.07
C TRP A 286 -7.19 17.72 -16.58
N PHE A 287 -7.67 16.66 -15.92
CA PHE A 287 -7.68 16.56 -14.46
C PHE A 287 -7.26 15.16 -14.01
N GLU A 288 -6.84 15.06 -12.75
CA GLU A 288 -6.54 13.80 -12.07
C GLU A 288 -7.51 13.61 -10.91
N MET A 289 -8.05 12.40 -10.83
CA MET A 289 -9.05 11.99 -9.84
C MET A 289 -8.59 10.76 -9.08
N ASP A 290 -8.81 10.76 -7.76
CA ASP A 290 -8.64 9.63 -6.85
C ASP A 290 -10.01 9.25 -6.28
N MET A 291 -10.35 7.96 -6.34
CA MET A 291 -11.58 7.37 -5.78
C MET A 291 -11.19 6.23 -4.86
N ARG A 292 -11.75 6.16 -3.66
CA ARG A 292 -11.40 5.14 -2.67
C ARG A 292 -12.62 4.52 -2.00
N SER A 293 -12.54 3.22 -1.70
CA SER A 293 -13.48 2.51 -0.83
C SER A 293 -12.88 1.21 -0.31
N ALA A 294 -13.24 0.80 0.90
CA ALA A 294 -13.00 -0.55 1.39
C ALA A 294 -13.92 -1.60 0.72
N SER A 295 -15.02 -1.15 0.10
CA SER A 295 -15.97 -2.01 -0.63
C SER A 295 -15.70 -2.00 -2.14
N PRO A 296 -15.34 -3.15 -2.74
CA PRO A 296 -15.18 -3.26 -4.19
C PRO A 296 -16.42 -2.81 -4.97
N SER A 297 -17.62 -3.15 -4.50
CA SER A 297 -18.87 -2.79 -5.17
C SER A 297 -19.18 -1.30 -5.09
N ALA A 298 -18.89 -0.65 -3.95
CA ALA A 298 -19.06 0.80 -3.82
C ALA A 298 -18.06 1.56 -4.71
N LEU A 299 -16.81 1.10 -4.78
CA LEU A 299 -15.79 1.67 -5.64
C LEU A 299 -16.18 1.54 -7.12
N GLN A 300 -16.68 0.37 -7.55
CA GLN A 300 -17.17 0.13 -8.91
C GLN A 300 -18.39 1.01 -9.25
N ALA A 301 -19.31 1.20 -8.30
CA ALA A 301 -20.45 2.07 -8.50
C ALA A 301 -20.05 3.54 -8.67
N LEU A 302 -19.06 4.00 -7.91
CA LEU A 302 -18.49 5.34 -8.03
C LEU A 302 -17.75 5.51 -9.36
N ASP A 303 -16.96 4.52 -9.77
CA ASP A 303 -16.27 4.49 -11.06
C ASP A 303 -17.25 4.64 -12.23
N ALA A 304 -18.36 3.91 -12.20
CA ALA A 304 -19.41 4.04 -13.20
C ALA A 304 -20.07 5.43 -13.23
N LYS A 305 -20.25 6.08 -12.07
CA LYS A 305 -20.74 7.48 -12.00
C LYS A 305 -19.74 8.44 -12.62
N PHE A 306 -18.46 8.26 -12.30
CA PHE A 306 -17.35 9.04 -12.83
C PHE A 306 -17.30 8.98 -14.36
N HIS A 307 -17.30 7.78 -14.93
CA HIS A 307 -17.27 7.61 -16.39
C HIS A 307 -18.43 8.31 -17.09
N ARG A 308 -19.66 8.20 -16.55
CA ARG A 308 -20.84 8.90 -17.09
C ARG A 308 -20.68 10.40 -17.01
N ALA A 309 -20.24 10.96 -15.89
CA ALA A 309 -20.08 12.41 -15.73
C ALA A 309 -19.09 12.99 -16.76
N VAL A 310 -18.01 12.28 -17.05
CA VAL A 310 -17.01 12.67 -18.05
C VAL A 310 -17.62 12.64 -19.46
N ASP A 311 -18.30 11.54 -19.82
CA ASP A 311 -18.90 11.37 -21.14
C ASP A 311 -20.03 12.39 -21.39
N ASP A 312 -20.85 12.65 -20.40
CA ASP A 312 -21.95 13.61 -20.51
C ASP A 312 -21.45 15.06 -20.58
N ALA A 313 -20.32 15.38 -19.96
CA ALA A 313 -19.67 16.69 -20.09
C ALA A 313 -19.18 16.96 -21.52
N VAL A 314 -18.62 15.96 -22.18
CA VAL A 314 -18.25 16.04 -23.60
C VAL A 314 -19.45 16.25 -24.47
N LYS A 315 -20.52 15.44 -24.31
CA LYS A 315 -21.77 15.57 -25.06
C LYS A 315 -22.42 16.93 -24.86
N ALA A 316 -22.44 17.44 -23.63
CA ALA A 316 -23.03 18.73 -23.31
C ALA A 316 -22.29 19.91 -23.95
N GLU A 317 -20.93 19.85 -24.00
CA GLU A 317 -20.14 20.90 -24.65
C GLU A 317 -20.28 20.85 -26.17
N ASP A 318 -20.18 19.67 -26.78
CA ASP A 318 -20.39 19.49 -28.22
C ASP A 318 -21.81 19.83 -28.64
N GLY A 319 -22.81 19.43 -27.87
CA GLY A 319 -24.22 19.73 -28.12
C GLY A 319 -24.55 21.22 -28.08
N ARG A 320 -23.90 21.99 -27.19
CA ARG A 320 -24.05 23.46 -27.12
C ARG A 320 -23.74 24.15 -28.46
N TRP A 321 -22.81 23.65 -29.22
CA TRP A 321 -22.33 24.24 -30.46
C TRP A 321 -22.73 23.44 -31.71
N SER A 322 -23.58 22.41 -31.52
CA SER A 322 -23.96 21.47 -32.60
C SER A 322 -22.74 20.88 -33.30
N LYS A 323 -21.71 20.52 -32.54
CA LYS A 323 -20.43 19.92 -32.98
C LYS A 323 -20.32 18.51 -32.46
N ASN A 324 -19.33 17.80 -32.98
CA ASN A 324 -18.89 16.48 -32.49
C ASN A 324 -17.38 16.39 -32.75
N VAL A 325 -16.62 17.20 -32.03
CA VAL A 325 -15.19 17.43 -32.29
C VAL A 325 -14.31 17.17 -31.05
N LEU A 326 -14.92 17.06 -29.85
CA LEU A 326 -14.16 16.72 -28.68
C LEU A 326 -13.93 15.22 -28.57
N SER A 327 -12.78 14.87 -28.09
CA SER A 327 -12.48 13.52 -27.64
C SER A 327 -12.01 13.55 -26.18
N VAL A 328 -12.19 12.44 -25.47
CA VAL A 328 -11.73 12.28 -24.09
C VAL A 328 -11.01 10.97 -23.93
N ASP A 329 -9.84 11.02 -23.32
CA ASP A 329 -9.08 9.88 -22.84
C ASP A 329 -9.20 9.80 -21.31
N LYS A 330 -9.49 8.61 -20.79
CA LYS A 330 -9.63 8.30 -19.37
C LYS A 330 -8.57 7.26 -19.00
N ALA A 331 -7.32 7.69 -18.90
CA ALA A 331 -6.20 6.81 -18.56
C ALA A 331 -6.27 6.39 -17.09
N LEU A 332 -6.39 5.09 -16.83
CA LEU A 332 -6.26 4.53 -15.49
C LEU A 332 -4.78 4.55 -15.10
N VAL A 333 -4.41 5.43 -14.16
CA VAL A 333 -3.01 5.64 -13.72
C VAL A 333 -2.72 5.02 -12.36
N GLY A 334 -3.72 4.45 -11.70
CA GLY A 334 -3.57 3.67 -10.47
C GLY A 334 -4.79 2.79 -10.24
N ASN A 335 -4.53 1.55 -9.84
CA ASN A 335 -5.56 0.55 -9.52
C ASN A 335 -5.09 -0.31 -8.36
N ARG A 336 -5.45 0.10 -7.14
CA ARG A 336 -5.22 -0.69 -5.92
C ARG A 336 -6.51 -1.42 -5.58
N PRO A 337 -6.54 -2.75 -5.61
CA PRO A 337 -7.76 -3.48 -5.30
C PRO A 337 -8.11 -3.36 -3.82
N ALA A 338 -9.40 -3.32 -3.51
CA ALA A 338 -9.88 -3.52 -2.14
C ALA A 338 -9.82 -5.00 -1.77
N GLY A 339 -9.67 -5.29 -0.50
CA GLY A 339 -9.67 -6.65 0.03
C GLY A 339 -9.74 -6.65 1.56
N GLN A 340 -9.84 -7.83 2.14
CA GLN A 340 -9.80 -7.94 3.61
C GLN A 340 -9.32 -9.32 4.03
N THR A 341 -8.64 -9.35 5.16
CA THR A 341 -8.44 -10.57 5.95
C THR A 341 -9.43 -10.52 7.11
N ALA A 342 -10.29 -11.52 7.24
CA ALA A 342 -11.33 -11.52 8.26
C ALA A 342 -10.72 -11.35 9.67
N ALA A 343 -11.35 -10.58 10.53
CA ALA A 343 -10.84 -10.31 11.88
C ALA A 343 -10.59 -11.59 12.71
N ASN A 344 -11.35 -12.65 12.45
CA ASN A 344 -11.17 -13.97 13.09
C ASN A 344 -10.19 -14.90 12.34
N ALA A 345 -9.56 -14.45 11.25
CA ALA A 345 -8.55 -15.25 10.53
C ALA A 345 -7.31 -15.50 11.40
N PRO A 346 -6.65 -16.67 11.28
CA PRO A 346 -5.50 -17.02 12.11
C PRO A 346 -4.39 -15.97 12.13
N ILE A 347 -4.07 -15.35 10.99
CA ILE A 347 -3.02 -14.31 10.91
C ILE A 347 -3.39 -13.06 11.73
N VAL A 348 -4.65 -12.62 11.68
CA VAL A 348 -5.15 -11.47 12.48
C VAL A 348 -5.15 -11.84 13.97
N GLN A 349 -5.65 -13.04 14.31
CA GLN A 349 -5.68 -13.52 15.70
C GLN A 349 -4.26 -13.71 16.25
N ALA A 350 -3.30 -14.14 15.46
CA ALA A 350 -1.88 -14.19 15.85
C ALA A 350 -1.34 -12.79 16.16
N ALA A 351 -1.61 -11.80 15.30
CA ALA A 351 -1.21 -10.41 15.55
C ALA A 351 -1.85 -9.83 16.83
N VAL A 352 -3.14 -10.07 17.04
CA VAL A 352 -3.86 -9.70 18.27
C VAL A 352 -3.23 -10.37 19.49
N SER A 353 -2.96 -11.68 19.40
CA SER A 353 -2.39 -12.47 20.50
C SER A 353 -1.00 -11.99 20.91
N VAL A 354 -0.09 -11.76 19.96
CA VAL A 354 1.26 -11.27 20.27
C VAL A 354 1.23 -9.84 20.82
N THR A 355 0.33 -8.98 20.32
CA THR A 355 0.16 -7.62 20.81
C THR A 355 -0.28 -7.63 22.29
N ARG A 356 -1.30 -8.45 22.63
CA ARG A 356 -1.79 -8.61 24.00
C ARG A 356 -0.76 -9.24 24.93
N ALA A 357 -0.03 -10.25 24.47
CA ALA A 357 0.99 -10.93 25.27
C ALA A 357 2.15 -9.99 25.67
N LEU A 358 2.43 -8.96 24.85
CA LEU A 358 3.37 -7.91 25.16
C LEU A 358 2.78 -6.80 26.04
N GLY A 359 1.49 -6.87 26.39
CA GLY A 359 0.80 -5.87 27.21
C GLY A 359 0.41 -4.60 26.45
N PHE A 360 0.34 -4.65 25.10
CA PHE A 360 0.01 -3.49 24.29
C PHE A 360 -1.48 -3.44 23.92
N PRO A 361 -2.04 -2.25 23.68
CA PRO A 361 -3.39 -2.10 23.19
C PRO A 361 -3.52 -2.69 21.77
N VAL A 362 -4.70 -3.23 21.45
CA VAL A 362 -5.01 -3.78 20.14
C VAL A 362 -5.96 -2.84 19.43
N THR A 363 -5.58 -2.39 18.25
CA THR A 363 -6.43 -1.65 17.32
C THR A 363 -6.46 -2.39 15.99
N LEU A 364 -7.67 -2.63 15.46
CA LEU A 364 -7.88 -3.18 14.12
C LEU A 364 -8.31 -2.04 13.22
N ASP A 365 -7.58 -1.86 12.12
CA ASP A 365 -7.67 -0.68 11.27
C ASP A 365 -7.95 -1.06 9.80
N GLU A 366 -8.27 -0.02 9.01
CA GLU A 366 -8.34 -0.06 7.55
C GLU A 366 -7.30 0.88 6.95
N GLY A 367 -6.70 0.49 5.84
CA GLY A 367 -5.68 1.29 5.16
C GLY A 367 -5.40 0.83 3.74
N SER A 368 -4.63 1.61 2.98
CA SER A 368 -4.18 1.23 1.64
C SER A 368 -2.66 1.06 1.69
N THR A 369 -2.19 -0.18 1.60
CA THR A 369 -0.80 -0.59 1.77
C THR A 369 -0.44 -1.71 0.78
N ASP A 370 0.78 -2.20 0.82
CA ASP A 370 1.19 -3.40 0.08
C ASP A 370 0.29 -4.63 0.33
N SER A 371 -0.34 -4.71 1.50
CA SER A 371 -1.26 -5.80 1.84
C SER A 371 -2.55 -5.83 1.00
N ASN A 372 -2.87 -4.76 0.25
CA ASN A 372 -4.02 -4.74 -0.66
C ASN A 372 -3.99 -5.90 -1.66
N ILE A 373 -2.81 -6.18 -2.23
CA ILE A 373 -2.68 -7.21 -3.26
C ILE A 373 -2.96 -8.61 -2.71
N PRO A 374 -2.25 -9.11 -1.67
CA PRO A 374 -2.54 -10.44 -1.14
C PRO A 374 -3.94 -10.55 -0.53
N MET A 375 -4.48 -9.52 0.14
CA MET A 375 -5.84 -9.55 0.66
C MET A 375 -6.88 -9.71 -0.45
N ASN A 376 -6.71 -9.01 -1.57
CA ASN A 376 -7.58 -9.17 -2.74
C ASN A 376 -7.47 -10.56 -3.38
N LEU A 377 -6.28 -11.17 -3.37
CA LEU A 377 -6.05 -12.52 -3.88
C LEU A 377 -6.52 -13.62 -2.91
N GLY A 378 -7.05 -13.27 -1.73
CA GLY A 378 -7.46 -14.22 -0.71
C GLY A 378 -6.29 -14.89 0.02
N ILE A 379 -5.09 -14.35 -0.09
CA ILE A 379 -3.91 -14.81 0.65
C ILE A 379 -3.92 -14.13 2.02
N PRO A 380 -3.74 -14.88 3.13
CA PRO A 380 -3.67 -14.31 4.47
C PRO A 380 -2.64 -13.19 4.58
N ALA A 381 -3.09 -11.95 4.81
CA ALA A 381 -2.23 -10.78 4.85
C ALA A 381 -2.72 -9.76 5.88
N ILE A 382 -1.78 -9.02 6.46
CA ILE A 382 -2.03 -7.87 7.33
C ILE A 382 -0.91 -6.83 7.15
N THR A 383 -1.20 -5.58 7.51
CA THR A 383 -0.16 -4.58 7.75
C THR A 383 -0.11 -4.28 9.25
N ILE A 384 1.08 -4.05 9.77
CA ILE A 384 1.31 -3.66 11.16
C ILE A 384 2.17 -2.39 11.20
N ASP A 385 1.87 -1.50 12.15
CA ASP A 385 2.71 -0.33 12.37
C ASP A 385 4.08 -0.70 12.95
N GLY A 386 5.09 0.13 12.67
CA GLY A 386 6.48 -0.07 13.09
C GLY A 386 6.82 0.41 14.51
N GLY A 387 5.84 0.87 15.31
CA GLY A 387 6.08 1.46 16.65
C GLY A 387 6.36 2.96 16.59
N GLY A 388 6.63 3.56 17.77
CA GLY A 388 6.81 5.00 17.91
C GLY A 388 5.54 5.81 17.69
N ARG A 389 5.69 7.12 17.41
CA ARG A 389 4.57 8.01 17.09
C ARG A 389 4.94 8.92 15.94
N GLY A 390 4.20 8.87 14.85
CA GLY A 390 4.38 9.75 13.70
C GLY A 390 3.41 10.93 13.70
N ARG A 391 3.81 12.00 13.01
CA ARG A 391 2.97 13.13 12.64
C ARG A 391 3.40 13.68 11.29
N GLY A 392 2.41 14.15 10.51
CA GLY A 392 2.68 14.81 9.26
C GLY A 392 3.20 13.88 8.17
N ALA A 393 2.80 12.62 8.13
CA ALA A 393 3.10 11.74 7.01
C ALA A 393 2.80 12.43 5.68
N HIS A 394 3.69 12.29 4.68
CA HIS A 394 3.66 12.99 3.40
C HIS A 394 3.95 14.50 3.45
N ALA A 395 4.33 15.06 4.61
CA ALA A 395 4.79 16.45 4.72
C ALA A 395 6.33 16.52 4.79
N LEU A 396 6.91 17.62 4.30
CA LEU A 396 8.37 17.83 4.33
C LEU A 396 8.94 17.90 5.76
N ASP A 397 8.11 18.25 6.74
CA ASP A 397 8.43 18.32 8.16
C ASP A 397 7.87 17.14 8.96
N GLU A 398 7.69 16.00 8.30
CA GLU A 398 7.28 14.76 8.95
C GLU A 398 8.11 14.46 10.18
N GLN A 399 7.45 13.99 11.25
CA GLN A 399 8.04 13.78 12.56
C GLN A 399 7.82 12.34 13.03
N PHE A 400 8.83 11.81 13.71
CA PHE A 400 8.79 10.52 14.38
C PHE A 400 9.33 10.65 15.80
N ASP A 401 8.49 10.39 16.81
CA ASP A 401 8.93 10.28 18.21
C ASP A 401 9.27 8.83 18.53
N SER A 402 10.55 8.59 18.81
CA SER A 402 11.11 7.27 19.09
C SER A 402 10.82 6.76 20.50
N THR A 403 10.06 7.49 21.31
CA THR A 403 9.69 7.04 22.67
C THR A 403 8.95 5.71 22.60
N ASN A 404 9.53 4.67 23.21
CA ASN A 404 9.03 3.29 23.20
C ASN A 404 8.85 2.68 21.79
N SER A 405 9.50 3.18 20.77
CA SER A 405 9.38 2.67 19.39
C SER A 405 9.78 1.20 19.23
N PHE A 406 10.66 0.68 20.11
CA PHE A 406 11.02 -0.74 20.17
C PHE A 406 9.80 -1.69 20.31
N GLN A 407 8.66 -1.20 20.80
CA GLN A 407 7.45 -2.00 20.94
C GLN A 407 6.93 -2.53 19.60
N GLY A 408 7.01 -1.73 18.52
CA GLY A 408 6.69 -2.18 17.16
C GLY A 408 7.62 -3.30 16.70
N SER A 409 8.92 -3.16 16.94
CA SER A 409 9.92 -4.17 16.58
C SER A 409 9.75 -5.48 17.37
N GLN A 410 9.40 -5.40 18.68
CA GLN A 410 9.10 -6.59 19.51
C GLN A 410 7.87 -7.33 18.99
N ARG A 411 6.80 -6.58 18.63
CA ARG A 411 5.60 -7.16 18.03
C ARG A 411 5.90 -7.82 16.69
N ALA A 412 6.65 -7.13 15.82
CA ALA A 412 7.05 -7.65 14.53
C ALA A 412 7.87 -8.95 14.63
N LEU A 413 8.82 -9.03 15.59
CA LEU A 413 9.61 -10.24 15.87
C LEU A 413 8.69 -11.42 16.24
N LEU A 414 7.85 -11.25 17.24
CA LEU A 414 6.94 -12.33 17.69
C LEU A 414 6.00 -12.78 16.59
N LEU A 415 5.49 -11.82 15.80
CA LEU A 415 4.60 -12.12 14.69
C LEU A 415 5.31 -12.89 13.57
N ALA A 416 6.54 -12.51 13.22
CA ALA A 416 7.34 -13.22 12.23
C ALA A 416 7.58 -14.68 12.64
N ILE A 417 7.91 -14.92 13.93
CA ILE A 417 8.08 -16.28 14.47
C ILE A 417 6.75 -17.03 14.46
N ALA A 418 5.66 -16.42 14.94
CA ALA A 418 4.34 -17.03 14.99
C ALA A 418 3.87 -17.51 13.62
N LEU A 419 3.99 -16.65 12.62
CA LEU A 419 3.47 -16.91 11.27
C LEU A 419 4.36 -17.86 10.45
N ALA A 420 5.60 -18.02 10.80
CA ALA A 420 6.48 -19.03 10.20
C ALA A 420 6.30 -20.43 10.82
N GLN A 421 5.53 -20.56 11.91
CA GLN A 421 5.25 -21.85 12.60
C GLN A 421 3.90 -22.47 12.18
N GLN A 422 2.93 -21.67 11.82
CA GLN A 422 1.55 -22.12 11.58
C GLN A 422 1.39 -22.79 10.19
#